data_f5e7460788ea5421bcce3a65631f68d0
#
_entry.id   f5e7460788ea5421bcce3a65631f68d0
#
_cell.length_a   1.000
_cell.length_b   1.000
_cell.length_c   1.000
_cell.angle_alpha   90.00
_cell.angle_beta   90.00
_cell.angle_gamma   90.00
#
_symmetry.space_group_name_H-M   'P 1'
#
loop_
_entity.id
_entity.type
_entity.pdbx_description
1 polymer ?
#
loop_
_entity_poly.entity_id
_entity_poly.type
_entity_poly.pdbx_seq_one_letter_code
_entity_poly.pdbx_strand_id
1 'polypeptide(L)'
;MLLEGFPEFVGYESRAVEIRLYEIGIVPGLLQTPEYARVLVDAAVQRGSITPELAEERISFLTERQTALIRPRPPMVIVVMDESCIHRQVGGPAIMGAQLDRLVQFAEAPNSMVQIAPYAIGERRPFNYPLTVLTLQDRSVVAYAESQTQGHFDRHAPSVLPQLTAYHQLQAVSASQAESVAMINEVRKGIP
;
A
#
# COMPACT_ATOMS: atom_id res chain seq x y z
N MET A 1 9.74 -6.75 17.38
CA MET A 1 8.56 -6.03 17.95
C MET A 1 7.89 -5.28 16.80
N LEU A 2 6.56 -5.34 16.68
CA LEU A 2 5.80 -4.52 15.76
C LEU A 2 5.92 -3.05 16.17
N LEU A 3 5.80 -2.12 15.21
CA LEU A 3 5.84 -0.69 15.50
C LEU A 3 4.69 -0.29 16.43
N GLU A 4 4.94 0.68 17.30
CA GLU A 4 3.90 1.26 18.16
C GLU A 4 2.74 1.78 17.30
N GLY A 5 1.48 1.57 17.75
CA GLY A 5 0.28 1.94 16.98
C GLY A 5 -0.11 0.97 15.85
N PHE A 6 0.79 0.10 15.37
CA PHE A 6 0.48 -0.82 14.29
C PHE A 6 -0.60 -1.88 14.64
N PRO A 7 -0.58 -2.54 15.82
CA PRO A 7 -1.66 -3.47 16.19
C PRO A 7 -3.03 -2.78 16.30
N GLU A 8 -3.07 -1.54 16.80
CA GLU A 8 -4.30 -0.75 16.85
C GLU A 8 -4.81 -0.45 15.44
N PHE A 9 -3.92 0.01 14.55
CA PHE A 9 -4.22 0.27 13.15
C PHE A 9 -4.84 -0.96 12.46
N VAL A 10 -4.25 -2.14 12.61
CA VAL A 10 -4.78 -3.39 12.00
C VAL A 10 -6.17 -3.74 12.53
N GLY A 11 -6.44 -3.49 13.82
CA GLY A 11 -7.78 -3.64 14.38
C GLY A 11 -8.81 -2.70 13.74
N TYR A 12 -8.41 -1.52 13.26
CA TYR A 12 -9.27 -0.61 12.48
C TYR A 12 -9.35 -1.04 11.01
N GLU A 13 -8.24 -1.43 10.39
CA GLU A 13 -8.18 -1.89 9.00
C GLU A 13 -9.13 -3.08 8.76
N SER A 14 -9.19 -4.04 9.69
CA SER A 14 -10.08 -5.19 9.60
C SER A 14 -11.57 -4.84 9.59
N ARG A 15 -11.96 -3.67 10.09
CA ARG A 15 -13.33 -3.18 10.18
C ARG A 15 -13.65 -2.05 9.20
N ALA A 16 -12.64 -1.59 8.45
CA ALA A 16 -12.81 -0.50 7.50
C ALA A 16 -13.78 -0.91 6.38
N VAL A 17 -14.60 0.03 5.93
CA VAL A 17 -15.43 -0.11 4.73
C VAL A 17 -14.76 0.48 3.50
N GLU A 18 -13.75 1.33 3.74
CA GLU A 18 -12.91 1.87 2.68
C GLU A 18 -11.48 2.05 3.20
N ILE A 19 -10.51 1.65 2.38
CA ILE A 19 -9.08 1.72 2.65
C ILE A 19 -8.43 2.55 1.53
N ARG A 20 -7.82 3.67 1.88
CA ARG A 20 -7.00 4.47 0.98
C ARG A 20 -5.54 4.29 1.32
N LEU A 21 -4.75 3.93 0.33
CA LEU A 21 -3.32 3.67 0.48
C LEU A 21 -2.53 4.63 -0.42
N TYR A 22 -1.52 5.27 0.13
CA TYR A 22 -0.45 5.90 -0.64
C TYR A 22 0.87 5.26 -0.27
N GLU A 23 1.63 4.81 -1.28
CA GLU A 23 2.92 4.15 -1.09
C GLU A 23 4.01 4.75 -1.98
N ILE A 24 5.25 4.69 -1.47
CA ILE A 24 6.45 5.20 -2.13
C ILE A 24 7.52 4.11 -2.15
N GLY A 25 7.97 3.73 -3.32
CA GLY A 25 9.14 2.87 -3.51
C GLY A 25 8.91 1.37 -3.41
N ILE A 26 7.83 0.90 -2.79
CA ILE A 26 7.43 -0.51 -2.74
C ILE A 26 5.92 -0.62 -2.99
N VAL A 27 5.49 -1.81 -3.41
CA VAL A 27 4.05 -2.11 -3.53
C VAL A 27 3.43 -2.18 -2.13
N PRO A 28 2.21 -1.62 -1.90
CA PRO A 28 1.52 -1.71 -0.62
C PRO A 28 1.36 -3.15 -0.13
N GLY A 29 1.58 -3.39 1.16
CA GLY A 29 1.53 -4.73 1.75
C GLY A 29 0.27 -5.53 1.40
N LEU A 30 -0.91 -4.88 1.44
CA LEU A 30 -2.17 -5.55 1.08
C LEU A 30 -2.19 -6.11 -0.36
N LEU A 31 -1.36 -5.60 -1.27
CA LEU A 31 -1.30 -6.01 -2.67
C LEU A 31 -0.06 -6.81 -3.02
N GLN A 32 0.84 -7.07 -2.06
CA GLN A 32 2.05 -7.85 -2.30
C GLN A 32 1.73 -9.33 -2.56
N THR A 33 2.46 -9.94 -3.48
CA THR A 33 2.53 -11.39 -3.57
C THR A 33 3.37 -11.95 -2.40
N PRO A 34 3.17 -13.23 -2.00
CA PRO A 34 3.97 -13.84 -0.94
C PRO A 34 5.48 -13.78 -1.22
N GLU A 35 5.90 -13.99 -2.47
CA GLU A 35 7.30 -13.98 -2.88
C GLU A 35 7.90 -12.57 -2.80
N TYR A 36 7.15 -11.55 -3.24
CA TYR A 36 7.57 -10.15 -3.14
C TYR A 36 7.75 -9.74 -1.66
N ALA A 37 6.79 -10.06 -0.81
CA ALA A 37 6.86 -9.79 0.62
C ALA A 37 8.04 -10.50 1.28
N ARG A 38 8.28 -11.78 0.91
CA ARG A 38 9.41 -12.59 1.42
C ARG A 38 10.74 -11.91 1.11
N VAL A 39 10.96 -11.48 -0.12
CA VAL A 39 12.20 -10.78 -0.51
C VAL A 39 12.46 -9.55 0.35
N LEU A 40 11.42 -8.77 0.66
CA LEU A 40 11.56 -7.55 1.47
C LEU A 40 11.98 -7.86 2.91
N VAL A 41 11.36 -8.87 3.53
CA VAL A 41 11.69 -9.24 4.92
C VAL A 41 13.06 -9.94 5.01
N ASP A 42 13.41 -10.79 4.04
CA ASP A 42 14.71 -11.46 3.98
C ASP A 42 15.84 -10.43 3.82
N ALA A 43 15.64 -9.42 2.97
CA ALA A 43 16.58 -8.32 2.84
C ALA A 43 16.73 -7.51 4.15
N ALA A 44 15.67 -7.36 4.94
CA ALA A 44 15.73 -6.71 6.25
C ALA A 44 16.50 -7.56 7.28
N VAL A 45 16.33 -8.89 7.25
CA VAL A 45 17.12 -9.83 8.06
C VAL A 45 18.60 -9.77 7.69
N GLN A 46 18.92 -9.82 6.38
CA GLN A 46 20.31 -9.73 5.89
C GLN A 46 21.03 -8.44 6.31
N ARG A 47 20.29 -7.32 6.39
CA ARG A 47 20.82 -6.06 6.89
C ARG A 47 20.91 -5.97 8.42
N GLY A 48 20.45 -7.00 9.14
CA GLY A 48 20.38 -6.99 10.61
C GLY A 48 19.31 -6.03 11.18
N SER A 49 18.36 -5.57 10.34
CA SER A 49 17.32 -4.65 10.76
C SER A 49 16.20 -5.33 11.54
N ILE A 50 15.98 -6.61 11.30
CA ILE A 50 15.04 -7.47 12.01
C ILE A 50 15.63 -8.87 12.21
N THR A 51 15.09 -9.62 13.19
CA THR A 51 15.45 -11.04 13.38
C THR A 51 14.67 -11.94 12.43
N PRO A 52 15.14 -13.19 12.17
CA PRO A 52 14.38 -14.16 11.37
C PRO A 52 12.97 -14.44 11.93
N GLU A 53 12.84 -14.52 13.25
CA GLU A 53 11.55 -14.77 13.93
C GLU A 53 10.58 -13.61 13.65
N LEU A 54 11.06 -12.36 13.72
CA LEU A 54 10.24 -11.19 13.41
C LEU A 54 9.87 -11.12 11.92
N ALA A 55 10.72 -11.65 11.03
CA ALA A 55 10.40 -11.77 9.60
C ALA A 55 9.21 -12.71 9.39
N GLU A 56 9.19 -13.89 10.04
CA GLU A 56 8.07 -14.83 9.96
C GLU A 56 6.78 -14.24 10.54
N GLU A 57 6.88 -13.56 11.68
CA GLU A 57 5.76 -12.85 12.29
C GLU A 57 5.16 -11.81 11.33
N ARG A 58 6.00 -11.02 10.64
CA ARG A 58 5.56 -10.02 9.66
C ARG A 58 4.86 -10.64 8.46
N ILE A 59 5.36 -11.74 7.92
CA ILE A 59 4.72 -12.46 6.81
C ILE A 59 3.37 -13.02 7.24
N SER A 60 3.28 -13.68 8.41
CA SER A 60 2.03 -14.18 8.93
C SER A 60 0.99 -13.06 9.09
N PHE A 61 1.41 -11.95 9.66
CA PHE A 61 0.57 -10.78 9.88
C PHE A 61 0.08 -10.15 8.57
N LEU A 62 0.96 -10.07 7.56
CA LEU A 62 0.59 -9.59 6.24
C LEU A 62 -0.47 -10.48 5.59
N THR A 63 -0.29 -11.80 5.66
CA THR A 63 -1.25 -12.79 5.15
C THR A 63 -2.61 -12.64 5.82
N GLU A 64 -2.64 -12.49 7.14
CA GLU A 64 -3.87 -12.24 7.90
C GLU A 64 -4.58 -10.95 7.44
N ARG A 65 -3.84 -9.85 7.30
CA ARG A 65 -4.40 -8.58 6.80
C ARG A 65 -5.01 -8.72 5.41
N GLN A 66 -4.37 -9.47 4.51
CA GLN A 66 -4.86 -9.69 3.15
C GLN A 66 -6.20 -10.44 3.12
N THR A 67 -6.56 -11.21 4.16
CA THR A 67 -7.87 -11.86 4.25
C THR A 67 -9.03 -10.87 4.27
N ALA A 68 -8.80 -9.63 4.70
CA ALA A 68 -9.81 -8.57 4.67
C ALA A 68 -10.30 -8.26 3.26
N LEU A 69 -9.48 -8.49 2.23
CA LEU A 69 -9.81 -8.23 0.83
C LEU A 69 -10.76 -9.26 0.22
N ILE A 70 -10.85 -10.45 0.82
CA ILE A 70 -11.66 -11.58 0.32
C ILE A 70 -12.84 -11.94 1.23
N ARG A 71 -13.13 -11.13 2.23
CA ARG A 71 -14.29 -11.32 3.11
C ARG A 71 -15.61 -11.12 2.35
N PRO A 72 -16.78 -11.61 2.84
CA PRO A 72 -18.07 -11.50 2.14
C PRO A 72 -18.51 -10.07 1.79
N ARG A 73 -18.03 -9.08 2.54
CA ARG A 73 -18.20 -7.65 2.26
C ARG A 73 -16.83 -6.98 2.30
N PRO A 74 -16.04 -7.11 1.23
CA PRO A 74 -14.71 -6.53 1.19
C PRO A 74 -14.79 -4.99 1.20
N PRO A 75 -13.79 -4.30 1.75
CA PRO A 75 -13.74 -2.85 1.68
C PRO A 75 -13.56 -2.38 0.24
N MET A 76 -13.96 -1.15 -0.04
CA MET A 76 -13.43 -0.43 -1.20
C MET A 76 -11.96 -0.12 -0.94
N VAL A 77 -11.07 -0.49 -1.86
CA VAL A 77 -9.62 -0.23 -1.72
C VAL A 77 -9.18 0.71 -2.82
N ILE A 78 -8.72 1.88 -2.43
CA ILE A 78 -8.22 2.93 -3.32
C ILE A 78 -6.73 3.06 -3.08
N VAL A 79 -5.94 2.78 -4.08
CA VAL A 79 -4.47 2.77 -4.00
C VAL A 79 -3.91 3.82 -4.94
N VAL A 80 -3.11 4.72 -4.42
CA VAL A 80 -2.21 5.56 -5.21
C VAL A 80 -0.79 5.13 -4.91
N MET A 81 -0.04 4.74 -5.91
CA MET A 81 1.38 4.40 -5.79
C MET A 81 2.22 5.44 -6.53
N ASP A 82 3.28 5.90 -5.88
CA ASP A 82 4.34 6.63 -6.59
C ASP A 82 4.90 5.74 -7.72
N GLU A 83 5.21 6.32 -8.86
CA GLU A 83 5.70 5.59 -10.03
C GLU A 83 6.94 4.73 -9.71
N SER A 84 7.73 5.10 -8.71
CA SER A 84 8.87 4.30 -8.23
C SER A 84 8.48 2.90 -7.76
N CYS A 85 7.23 2.69 -7.31
CA CYS A 85 6.75 1.38 -6.85
C CYS A 85 6.74 0.33 -7.97
N ILE A 86 6.45 0.74 -9.20
CA ILE A 86 6.41 -0.16 -10.36
C ILE A 86 7.75 -0.31 -11.07
N HIS A 87 8.69 0.62 -10.88
CA HIS A 87 10.01 0.59 -11.51
C HIS A 87 11.10 -0.07 -10.64
N ARG A 88 10.94 -0.07 -9.32
CA ARG A 88 11.93 -0.68 -8.41
C ARG A 88 11.88 -2.20 -8.52
N GLN A 89 12.95 -2.78 -9.05
CA GLN A 89 13.10 -4.23 -9.21
C GLN A 89 13.29 -4.91 -7.84
N VAL A 90 12.24 -5.56 -7.35
CA VAL A 90 12.26 -6.34 -6.10
C VAL A 90 12.26 -7.83 -6.43
N GLY A 91 13.24 -8.58 -5.94
CA GLY A 91 13.34 -10.02 -6.12
C GLY A 91 13.70 -10.50 -7.52
N GLY A 92 14.08 -9.57 -8.39
CA GLY A 92 14.43 -9.88 -9.78
C GLY A 92 13.21 -10.03 -10.71
N PRO A 93 13.46 -10.33 -12.01
CA PRO A 93 12.44 -10.27 -13.06
C PRO A 93 11.19 -11.12 -12.79
N ALA A 94 11.35 -12.36 -12.36
CA ALA A 94 10.24 -13.29 -12.15
C ALA A 94 9.29 -12.81 -11.04
N ILE A 95 9.84 -12.40 -9.88
CA ILE A 95 9.05 -11.96 -8.73
C ILE A 95 8.40 -10.60 -9.03
N MET A 96 9.15 -9.67 -9.58
CA MET A 96 8.61 -8.35 -9.93
C MET A 96 7.54 -8.46 -11.02
N GLY A 97 7.74 -9.32 -12.02
CA GLY A 97 6.75 -9.58 -13.06
C GLY A 97 5.44 -10.10 -12.50
N ALA A 98 5.49 -11.14 -11.63
CA ALA A 98 4.30 -11.67 -10.96
C ALA A 98 3.61 -10.62 -10.08
N GLN A 99 4.38 -9.74 -9.43
CA GLN A 99 3.83 -8.64 -8.63
C GLN A 99 3.08 -7.61 -9.50
N LEU A 100 3.60 -7.25 -10.65
CA LEU A 100 2.92 -6.35 -11.58
C LEU A 100 1.66 -6.97 -12.15
N ASP A 101 1.70 -8.26 -12.53
CA ASP A 101 0.52 -9.02 -12.98
C ASP A 101 -0.56 -9.03 -11.88
N ARG A 102 -0.17 -9.18 -10.61
CA ARG A 102 -1.09 -9.11 -9.46
C ARG A 102 -1.75 -7.73 -9.32
N LEU A 103 -1.03 -6.63 -9.56
CA LEU A 103 -1.59 -5.28 -9.53
C LEU A 103 -2.64 -5.06 -10.63
N VAL A 104 -2.37 -5.54 -11.85
CA VAL A 104 -3.32 -5.48 -12.97
C VAL A 104 -4.59 -6.27 -12.62
N GLN A 105 -4.44 -7.51 -12.14
CA GLN A 105 -5.57 -8.33 -11.72
C GLN A 105 -6.39 -7.67 -10.59
N PHE A 106 -5.71 -7.03 -9.63
CA PHE A 106 -6.41 -6.34 -8.54
C PHE A 106 -7.21 -5.15 -9.06
N ALA A 107 -6.70 -4.41 -10.05
CA ALA A 107 -7.41 -3.29 -10.66
C ALA A 107 -8.72 -3.68 -11.38
N GLU A 108 -8.90 -4.96 -11.71
CA GLU A 108 -10.14 -5.48 -12.34
C GLU A 108 -11.26 -5.74 -11.31
N ALA A 109 -10.95 -5.79 -10.02
CA ALA A 109 -11.94 -6.06 -8.99
C ALA A 109 -12.91 -4.87 -8.81
N PRO A 110 -14.22 -5.11 -8.63
CA PRO A 110 -15.22 -4.04 -8.59
C PRO A 110 -15.11 -3.11 -7.37
N ASN A 111 -14.40 -3.54 -6.34
CA ASN A 111 -14.13 -2.79 -5.11
C ASN A 111 -12.69 -2.28 -5.03
N SER A 112 -12.05 -2.05 -6.17
CA SER A 112 -10.67 -1.58 -6.24
C SER A 112 -10.54 -0.34 -7.14
N MET A 113 -9.58 0.50 -6.81
CA MET A 113 -9.05 1.55 -7.67
C MET A 113 -7.54 1.59 -7.53
N VAL A 114 -6.82 1.46 -8.63
CA VAL A 114 -5.36 1.52 -8.67
C VAL A 114 -4.93 2.70 -9.53
N GLN A 115 -4.18 3.61 -8.95
CA GLN A 115 -3.65 4.79 -9.63
C GLN A 115 -2.14 4.88 -9.42
N ILE A 116 -1.42 5.33 -10.44
CA ILE A 116 -0.01 5.67 -10.36
C ILE A 116 0.12 7.19 -10.31
N ALA A 117 0.86 7.68 -9.34
CA ALA A 117 1.31 9.07 -9.28
C ALA A 117 2.60 9.19 -10.09
N PRO A 118 2.56 9.74 -11.33
CA PRO A 118 3.73 9.78 -12.19
C PRO A 118 4.81 10.71 -11.63
N TYR A 119 6.07 10.46 -11.93
CA TYR A 119 7.17 11.38 -11.57
C TYR A 119 6.91 12.82 -12.06
N ALA A 120 6.18 12.96 -13.16
CA ALA A 120 5.82 14.25 -13.74
C ALA A 120 4.91 15.13 -12.87
N ILE A 121 4.28 14.60 -11.79
CA ILE A 121 3.53 15.47 -10.88
C ILE A 121 4.44 16.40 -10.07
N GLY A 122 5.72 16.01 -9.89
CA GLY A 122 6.74 16.83 -9.24
C GLY A 122 6.34 17.30 -7.83
N GLU A 123 6.39 18.60 -7.61
CA GLU A 123 6.05 19.27 -6.36
C GLU A 123 4.57 19.18 -5.95
N ARG A 124 3.68 18.76 -6.86
CA ARG A 124 2.24 18.54 -6.56
C ARG A 124 1.98 17.30 -5.74
N ARG A 125 3.01 16.49 -5.45
CA ARG A 125 2.92 15.35 -4.53
C ARG A 125 2.83 15.86 -3.09
N PRO A 126 1.70 15.66 -2.38
CA PRO A 126 1.49 16.24 -1.05
C PRO A 126 2.19 15.49 0.09
N PHE A 127 2.65 14.25 -0.15
CA PHE A 127 3.24 13.40 0.89
C PHE A 127 4.64 12.91 0.49
N ASN A 128 5.56 12.89 1.46
CA ASN A 128 6.90 12.30 1.35
C ASN A 128 7.02 10.98 2.13
N TYR A 129 5.91 10.45 2.62
CA TYR A 129 5.83 9.22 3.43
C TYR A 129 4.60 8.43 3.03
N PRO A 130 4.61 7.09 3.27
CA PRO A 130 3.43 6.25 3.10
C PRO A 130 2.30 6.68 4.04
N LEU A 131 1.08 6.65 3.52
CA LEU A 131 -0.12 7.03 4.27
C LEU A 131 -1.23 6.03 4.02
N THR A 132 -1.90 5.57 5.09
CA THR A 132 -3.15 4.84 5.01
C THR A 132 -4.25 5.66 5.67
N VAL A 133 -5.37 5.83 4.98
CA VAL A 133 -6.58 6.44 5.53
C VAL A 133 -7.72 5.44 5.46
N LEU A 134 -8.32 5.16 6.62
CA LEU A 134 -9.43 4.21 6.76
C LEU A 134 -10.73 4.96 7.01
N THR A 135 -11.80 4.56 6.33
CA THR A 135 -13.15 4.99 6.64
C THR A 135 -13.90 3.82 7.28
N LEU A 136 -14.49 4.04 8.44
CA LEU A 136 -15.26 3.03 9.18
C LEU A 136 -16.74 3.08 8.81
N GLN A 137 -17.50 2.09 9.31
CA GLN A 137 -18.94 1.98 9.01
C GLN A 137 -19.76 3.18 9.52
N ASP A 138 -19.36 3.79 10.63
CA ASP A 138 -19.97 5.00 11.21
C ASP A 138 -19.53 6.29 10.50
N ARG A 139 -18.76 6.18 9.41
CA ARG A 139 -18.16 7.30 8.65
C ARG A 139 -17.03 8.03 9.35
N SER A 140 -16.60 7.58 10.52
CA SER A 140 -15.37 8.10 11.12
C SER A 140 -14.17 7.74 10.26
N VAL A 141 -13.15 8.60 10.29
CA VAL A 141 -11.93 8.47 9.49
C VAL A 141 -10.73 8.42 10.42
N VAL A 142 -9.83 7.50 10.16
CA VAL A 142 -8.56 7.38 10.88
C VAL A 142 -7.41 7.33 9.89
N ALA A 143 -6.25 7.81 10.31
CA ALA A 143 -5.04 7.82 9.49
C ALA A 143 -3.91 7.05 10.18
N TYR A 144 -3.07 6.43 9.38
CA TYR A 144 -1.87 5.75 9.82
C TYR A 144 -0.71 6.07 8.89
N ALA A 145 0.39 6.50 9.46
CA ALA A 145 1.63 6.75 8.74
C ALA A 145 2.79 6.06 9.47
N GLU A 146 3.74 5.52 8.73
CA GLU A 146 4.93 4.88 9.28
C GLU A 146 6.19 5.71 9.02
N SER A 147 7.01 5.85 10.05
CA SER A 147 8.43 6.17 9.94
C SER A 147 9.26 4.89 10.09
N GLN A 148 10.58 4.99 10.00
CA GLN A 148 11.46 3.84 10.20
C GLN A 148 11.39 3.23 11.61
N THR A 149 10.97 4.01 12.61
CA THR A 149 11.03 3.64 14.03
C THR A 149 9.68 3.64 14.73
N GLN A 150 8.68 4.31 14.17
CA GLN A 150 7.38 4.49 14.81
C GLN A 150 6.23 4.45 13.81
N GLY A 151 5.11 3.82 14.20
CA GLY A 151 3.82 3.97 13.56
C GLY A 151 3.04 5.10 14.24
N HIS A 152 2.50 6.02 13.46
CA HIS A 152 1.66 7.11 13.94
C HIS A 152 0.20 6.86 13.55
N PHE A 153 -0.60 6.49 14.53
CA PHE A 153 -2.03 6.25 14.36
C PHE A 153 -2.82 7.45 14.90
N ASP A 154 -3.66 8.05 14.05
CA ASP A 154 -4.42 9.25 14.37
C ASP A 154 -5.92 9.03 14.10
N ARG A 155 -6.77 9.41 15.08
CA ARG A 155 -8.22 9.38 15.02
C ARG A 155 -8.84 10.75 15.25
N HIS A 156 -8.04 11.77 15.43
CA HIS A 156 -8.53 13.11 15.68
C HIS A 156 -8.96 13.77 14.37
N ALA A 157 -10.25 13.92 14.15
CA ALA A 157 -10.80 14.43 12.90
C ALA A 157 -10.14 15.74 12.39
N PRO A 158 -9.84 16.74 13.23
CA PRO A 158 -9.13 17.95 12.79
C PRO A 158 -7.75 17.71 12.17
N SER A 159 -7.02 16.65 12.56
CA SER A 159 -5.73 16.32 11.97
C SER A 159 -5.83 15.33 10.81
N VAL A 160 -6.84 14.45 10.80
CA VAL A 160 -7.04 13.43 9.75
C VAL A 160 -7.69 14.02 8.50
N LEU A 161 -8.66 14.93 8.63
CA LEU A 161 -9.39 15.49 7.49
C LEU A 161 -8.48 16.26 6.50
N PRO A 162 -7.49 17.04 6.92
CA PRO A 162 -6.51 17.63 5.99
C PRO A 162 -5.70 16.57 5.21
N GLN A 163 -5.34 15.45 5.84
CA GLN A 163 -4.63 14.34 5.18
C GLN A 163 -5.53 13.67 4.12
N LEU A 164 -6.80 13.46 4.44
CA LEU A 164 -7.78 12.94 3.48
C LEU A 164 -7.98 13.90 2.30
N THR A 165 -8.05 15.21 2.55
CA THR A 165 -8.13 16.23 1.50
C THR A 165 -6.89 16.20 0.60
N ALA A 166 -5.69 16.14 1.19
CA ALA A 166 -4.44 16.02 0.44
C ALA A 166 -4.37 14.71 -0.37
N TYR A 167 -4.91 13.61 0.16
CA TYR A 167 -5.03 12.36 -0.59
C TYR A 167 -5.93 12.51 -1.83
N HIS A 168 -7.07 13.18 -1.72
CA HIS A 168 -7.93 13.47 -2.88
C HIS A 168 -7.24 14.38 -3.91
N GLN A 169 -6.46 15.35 -3.46
CA GLN A 169 -5.65 16.18 -4.36
C GLN A 169 -4.60 15.35 -5.10
N LEU A 170 -3.96 14.40 -4.41
CA LEU A 170 -3.03 13.46 -5.04
C LEU A 170 -3.74 12.60 -6.10
N GLN A 171 -4.91 12.05 -5.80
CA GLN A 171 -5.71 11.28 -6.77
C GLN A 171 -6.03 12.11 -8.03
N ALA A 172 -6.39 13.38 -7.85
CA ALA A 172 -6.76 14.26 -8.96
C ALA A 172 -5.61 14.56 -9.93
N VAL A 173 -4.34 14.45 -9.48
CA VAL A 173 -3.15 14.66 -10.31
C VAL A 173 -2.46 13.37 -10.73
N SER A 174 -2.92 12.23 -10.21
CA SER A 174 -2.45 10.89 -10.59
C SER A 174 -3.07 10.45 -11.92
N ALA A 175 -2.44 9.48 -12.56
CA ALA A 175 -2.99 8.83 -13.74
C ALA A 175 -4.35 8.19 -13.41
N SER A 176 -5.28 8.18 -14.35
CA SER A 176 -6.52 7.41 -14.23
C SER A 176 -6.22 5.92 -14.05
N GLN A 177 -7.20 5.13 -13.60
CA GLN A 177 -7.01 3.68 -13.46
C GLN A 177 -6.59 3.02 -14.79
N ALA A 178 -7.20 3.42 -15.91
CA ALA A 178 -6.87 2.86 -17.22
C ALA A 178 -5.44 3.20 -17.65
N GLU A 179 -5.01 4.45 -17.46
CA GLU A 179 -3.64 4.89 -17.73
C GLU A 179 -2.65 4.20 -16.79
N SER A 180 -3.00 4.04 -15.51
CA SER A 180 -2.15 3.35 -14.52
C SER A 180 -1.94 1.89 -14.87
N VAL A 181 -2.99 1.17 -15.28
CA VAL A 181 -2.88 -0.20 -15.78
C VAL A 181 -2.02 -0.26 -17.04
N ALA A 182 -2.13 0.71 -17.94
CA ALA A 182 -1.27 0.79 -19.12
C ALA A 182 0.20 1.02 -18.73
N MET A 183 0.48 1.90 -17.77
CA MET A 183 1.85 2.12 -17.23
C MET A 183 2.42 0.84 -16.62
N ILE A 184 1.65 0.13 -15.78
CA ILE A 184 2.07 -1.14 -15.16
C ILE A 184 2.39 -2.18 -16.24
N ASN A 185 1.53 -2.33 -17.25
CA ASN A 185 1.74 -3.26 -18.35
C ASN A 185 2.96 -2.92 -19.20
N GLU A 186 3.26 -1.63 -19.39
CA GLU A 186 4.45 -1.22 -20.13
C GLU A 186 5.74 -1.58 -19.38
N VAL A 187 5.78 -1.33 -18.07
CA VAL A 187 6.91 -1.77 -17.22
C VAL A 187 7.02 -3.30 -17.23
N ARG A 188 5.88 -4.01 -17.15
CA ARG A 188 5.84 -5.48 -17.16
C ARG A 188 6.44 -6.07 -18.44
N LYS A 189 6.15 -5.48 -19.60
CA LYS A 189 6.73 -5.91 -20.90
C LYS A 189 8.26 -5.73 -20.96
N GLY A 190 8.79 -4.72 -20.27
CA GLY A 190 10.22 -4.47 -20.19
C GLY A 190 10.98 -5.41 -19.24
N ILE A 191 10.27 -6.27 -18.50
CA ILE A 191 10.87 -7.29 -17.61
C ILE A 191 10.99 -8.59 -18.38
N PRO A 192 12.22 -9.13 -18.51
CA PRO A 192 12.50 -10.36 -19.27
C PRO A 192 11.86 -11.60 -18.65
#